data_329d6e5a092e62f8ab1d071ec239777c
#
_entry.id   329d6e5a092e62f8ab1d071ec239777c
#
_cell.length_a   1.000
_cell.length_b   1.000
_cell.length_c   1.000
_cell.angle_alpha   90.00
_cell.angle_beta   90.00
_cell.angle_gamma   90.00
#
_symmetry.space_group_name_H-M   'P 1'
#
loop_
_entity.id
_entity.type
_entity.pdbx_description
1 polymer ?
#
loop_
_entity_poly.entity_id
_entity_poly.type
_entity_poly.pdbx_seq_one_letter_code
_entity_poly.pdbx_strand_id
1 'polypeptide(L)'
;MERWVLYATLSMLFAGFTSVIAKMGMEGISAELGLSVRTLFVCGFVFMFALMFVDPAELPRNGRSLMWLGISGATTALSWIFYYKAIKEGQVATVALIDKGSVVVAMILAWILLREAITPRMAIGATLIVSGLLVMVRR
;
A
#
# COMPACT_ATOMS: atom_id res chain seq x y z
N MET A 1 6.35 -8.75 -22.14
CA MET A 1 6.30 -8.15 -20.80
C MET A 1 5.85 -9.24 -19.85
N GLU A 2 6.55 -9.49 -18.77
CA GLU A 2 6.17 -10.51 -17.80
C GLU A 2 4.86 -10.13 -17.11
N ARG A 3 3.97 -11.09 -16.86
CA ARG A 3 2.61 -10.81 -16.34
C ARG A 3 2.63 -10.04 -15.00
N TRP A 4 3.60 -10.32 -14.13
CA TRP A 4 3.72 -9.63 -12.85
C TRP A 4 4.04 -8.13 -13.00
N VAL A 5 4.81 -7.75 -14.04
CA VAL A 5 5.10 -6.33 -14.33
C VAL A 5 3.84 -5.58 -14.71
N LEU A 6 2.97 -6.19 -15.52
CA LEU A 6 1.67 -5.62 -15.87
C LEU A 6 0.81 -5.38 -14.63
N TYR A 7 0.69 -6.41 -13.76
CA TYR A 7 -0.09 -6.28 -12.53
C TYR A 7 0.48 -5.21 -11.58
N ALA A 8 1.79 -5.13 -11.43
CA ALA A 8 2.43 -4.10 -10.62
C ALA A 8 2.17 -2.69 -11.18
N THR A 9 2.23 -2.51 -12.50
CA THR A 9 1.95 -1.23 -13.15
C THR A 9 0.49 -0.81 -12.98
N LEU A 10 -0.45 -1.72 -13.16
CA LEU A 10 -1.87 -1.45 -12.92
C LEU A 10 -2.13 -1.09 -11.46
N SER A 11 -1.54 -1.82 -10.52
CA SER A 11 -1.65 -1.51 -9.08
C SER A 11 -1.12 -0.11 -8.77
N MET A 12 0.02 0.27 -9.35
CA MET A 12 0.59 1.62 -9.19
C MET A 12 -0.36 2.71 -9.67
N LEU A 13 -0.98 2.53 -10.84
CA LEU A 13 -1.93 3.50 -11.40
C LEU A 13 -3.16 3.67 -10.49
N PHE A 14 -3.78 2.57 -10.08
CA PHE A 14 -4.93 2.61 -9.16
C PHE A 14 -4.58 3.21 -7.81
N ALA A 15 -3.40 2.93 -7.26
CA ALA A 15 -2.94 3.54 -6.03
C ALA A 15 -2.80 5.07 -6.14
N GLY A 16 -2.34 5.57 -7.30
CA GLY A 16 -2.26 7.01 -7.57
C GLY A 16 -3.64 7.68 -7.58
N PHE A 17 -4.59 7.11 -8.33
CA PHE A 17 -5.99 7.60 -8.35
C PHE A 17 -6.62 7.59 -6.96
N THR A 18 -6.42 6.51 -6.20
CA THR A 18 -6.97 6.35 -4.85
C THR A 18 -6.60 7.53 -3.94
N SER A 19 -5.36 8.00 -4.00
CA SER A 19 -4.88 9.08 -3.13
C SER A 19 -5.63 10.40 -3.36
N VAL A 20 -5.86 10.76 -4.62
CA VAL A 20 -6.56 11.98 -5.00
C VAL A 20 -8.05 11.88 -4.67
N ILE A 21 -8.69 10.79 -5.07
CA ILE A 21 -10.12 10.56 -4.82
C ILE A 21 -10.40 10.52 -3.30
N ALA A 22 -9.50 9.89 -2.51
CA ALA A 22 -9.64 9.85 -1.06
C ALA A 22 -9.60 11.26 -0.45
N LYS A 23 -8.71 12.14 -0.91
CA LYS A 23 -8.67 13.55 -0.45
C LYS A 23 -9.96 14.28 -0.77
N MET A 24 -10.51 14.11 -1.99
CA MET A 24 -11.79 14.72 -2.38
C MET A 24 -12.94 14.20 -1.50
N GLY A 25 -12.97 12.89 -1.22
CA GLY A 25 -14.00 12.28 -0.38
C GLY A 25 -13.93 12.65 1.11
N MET A 26 -12.81 13.22 1.57
CA MET A 26 -12.65 13.68 2.95
C MET A 26 -12.98 15.16 3.15
N GLU A 27 -13.53 15.85 2.16
CA GLU A 27 -13.98 17.23 2.32
C GLU A 27 -15.11 17.30 3.35
N GLY A 28 -14.94 18.13 4.38
CA GLY A 28 -15.92 18.32 5.45
C GLY A 28 -16.01 17.22 6.51
N ILE A 29 -15.24 16.13 6.39
CA ILE A 29 -15.24 15.02 7.38
C ILE A 29 -13.84 14.78 7.94
N SER A 30 -13.75 14.04 9.08
CA SER A 30 -12.48 13.66 9.67
C SER A 30 -11.75 12.56 8.86
N ALA A 31 -10.43 12.49 9.02
CA ALA A 31 -9.62 11.44 8.38
C ALA A 31 -10.05 10.04 8.79
N GLU A 32 -10.40 9.87 10.07
CA GLU A 32 -10.85 8.62 10.64
C GLU A 32 -12.19 8.16 10.04
N LEU A 33 -13.14 9.08 9.90
CA LEU A 33 -14.43 8.79 9.28
C LEU A 33 -14.27 8.45 7.80
N GLY A 34 -13.47 9.25 7.06
CA GLY A 34 -13.19 8.99 5.65
C GLY A 34 -12.52 7.63 5.42
N LEU A 35 -11.56 7.28 6.27
CA LEU A 35 -10.93 5.95 6.24
C LEU A 35 -11.94 4.84 6.54
N SER A 36 -12.78 5.00 7.58
CA SER A 36 -13.75 3.99 7.98
C SER A 36 -14.76 3.70 6.87
N VAL A 37 -15.35 4.74 6.31
CA VAL A 37 -16.31 4.63 5.19
C VAL A 37 -15.66 3.97 3.97
N ARG A 38 -14.46 4.42 3.57
CA ARG A 38 -13.71 3.80 2.47
C ARG A 38 -13.46 2.31 2.73
N THR A 39 -13.07 1.97 3.94
CA THR A 39 -12.72 0.57 4.29
C THR A 39 -13.95 -0.33 4.16
N LEU A 40 -15.15 0.12 4.54
CA LEU A 40 -16.38 -0.63 4.31
C LEU A 40 -16.61 -0.94 2.82
N PHE A 41 -16.41 0.04 1.93
CA PHE A 41 -16.49 -0.19 0.49
C PHE A 41 -15.42 -1.16 0.01
N VAL A 42 -14.18 -1.02 0.47
CA VAL A 42 -13.09 -1.95 0.10
C VAL A 42 -13.42 -3.36 0.54
N CYS A 43 -13.88 -3.55 1.78
CA CYS A 43 -14.32 -4.86 2.27
C CYS A 43 -15.45 -5.44 1.42
N GLY A 44 -16.44 -4.63 1.06
CA GLY A 44 -17.55 -5.05 0.19
C GLY A 44 -17.07 -5.52 -1.19
N PHE A 45 -16.21 -4.72 -1.85
CA PHE A 45 -15.67 -5.08 -3.16
C PHE A 45 -14.77 -6.33 -3.11
N VAL A 46 -13.89 -6.44 -2.10
CA VAL A 46 -13.02 -7.61 -1.95
C VAL A 46 -13.84 -8.85 -1.62
N PHE A 47 -14.86 -8.73 -0.79
CA PHE A 47 -15.76 -9.85 -0.48
C PHE A 47 -16.54 -10.31 -1.71
N MET A 48 -17.10 -9.37 -2.48
CA MET A 48 -17.79 -9.69 -3.74
C MET A 48 -16.85 -10.37 -4.75
N PHE A 49 -15.62 -9.87 -4.88
CA PHE A 49 -14.58 -10.49 -5.70
C PHE A 49 -14.28 -11.92 -5.23
N ALA A 50 -14.16 -12.13 -3.92
CA ALA A 50 -13.89 -13.45 -3.36
C ALA A 50 -15.04 -14.43 -3.67
N LEU A 51 -16.30 -14.01 -3.55
CA LEU A 51 -17.45 -14.85 -3.90
C LEU A 51 -17.48 -15.27 -5.38
N MET A 52 -16.93 -14.42 -6.27
CA MET A 52 -16.95 -14.71 -7.72
C MET A 52 -15.76 -15.55 -8.18
N PHE A 53 -14.59 -15.42 -7.54
CA PHE A 53 -13.34 -15.92 -8.09
C PHE A 53 -12.55 -16.84 -7.16
N VAL A 54 -12.92 -16.93 -5.86
CA VAL A 54 -12.19 -17.76 -4.89
C VAL A 54 -12.95 -19.04 -4.62
N ASP A 55 -12.29 -20.18 -4.81
CA ASP A 55 -12.85 -21.47 -4.41
C ASP A 55 -12.74 -21.59 -2.87
N PRO A 56 -13.85 -21.84 -2.15
CA PRO A 56 -13.81 -22.09 -0.71
C PRO A 56 -12.85 -23.23 -0.28
N ALA A 57 -12.55 -24.16 -1.18
CA ALA A 57 -11.61 -25.23 -0.91
C ALA A 57 -10.14 -24.74 -0.77
N GLU A 58 -9.82 -23.56 -1.33
CA GLU A 58 -8.50 -22.94 -1.25
C GLU A 58 -8.27 -22.18 0.06
N LEU A 59 -9.28 -22.07 0.93
CA LEU A 59 -9.13 -21.42 2.23
C LEU A 59 -7.96 -22.04 3.01
N PRO A 60 -7.03 -21.19 3.51
CA PRO A 60 -5.84 -21.68 4.20
C PRO A 60 -6.25 -22.43 5.46
N ARG A 61 -6.08 -23.75 5.43
CA ARG A 61 -6.31 -24.63 6.59
C ARG A 61 -5.16 -24.55 7.63
N ASN A 62 -4.08 -23.87 7.27
CA ASN A 62 -2.92 -23.71 8.12
C ASN A 62 -3.02 -22.43 8.94
N GLY A 63 -3.10 -22.53 10.25
CA GLY A 63 -3.15 -21.39 11.17
C GLY A 63 -1.96 -20.43 11.05
N ARG A 64 -0.78 -20.92 10.60
CA ARG A 64 0.38 -20.08 10.37
C ARG A 64 0.16 -19.07 9.23
N SER A 65 -0.47 -19.50 8.14
CA SER A 65 -0.81 -18.60 7.01
C SER A 65 -1.82 -17.55 7.43
N LEU A 66 -2.85 -17.94 8.19
CA LEU A 66 -3.83 -17.00 8.73
C LEU A 66 -3.20 -15.97 9.69
N MET A 67 -2.27 -16.40 10.52
CA MET A 67 -1.52 -15.49 11.41
C MET A 67 -0.75 -14.43 10.61
N TRP A 68 0.02 -14.82 9.60
CA TRP A 68 0.79 -13.88 8.78
C TRP A 68 -0.11 -12.93 7.99
N LEU A 69 -1.22 -13.42 7.43
CA LEU A 69 -2.22 -12.59 6.77
C LEU A 69 -2.89 -11.61 7.74
N GLY A 70 -3.18 -12.05 8.97
CA GLY A 70 -3.70 -11.19 10.03
C GLY A 70 -2.74 -10.07 10.41
N ILE A 71 -1.45 -10.39 10.61
CA ILE A 71 -0.40 -9.40 10.88
C ILE A 71 -0.28 -8.40 9.72
N SER A 72 -0.30 -8.89 8.47
CA SER A 72 -0.29 -8.04 7.28
C SER A 72 -1.51 -7.11 7.23
N GLY A 73 -2.69 -7.61 7.57
CA GLY A 73 -3.91 -6.79 7.67
C GLY A 73 -3.79 -5.70 8.74
N ALA A 74 -3.26 -6.03 9.92
CA ALA A 74 -3.06 -5.07 11.01
C ALA A 74 -2.05 -3.97 10.62
N THR A 75 -0.92 -4.34 10.02
CA THR A 75 0.08 -3.35 9.54
C THR A 75 -0.47 -2.47 8.44
N THR A 76 -1.30 -3.02 7.54
CA THR A 76 -1.99 -2.24 6.50
C THR A 76 -2.96 -1.23 7.12
N ALA A 77 -3.74 -1.65 8.11
CA ALA A 77 -4.69 -0.76 8.80
C ALA A 77 -3.96 0.41 9.48
N LEU A 78 -2.85 0.14 10.19
CA LEU A 78 -2.01 1.17 10.80
C LEU A 78 -1.46 2.13 9.75
N SER A 79 -0.93 1.61 8.64
CA SER A 79 -0.42 2.42 7.53
C SER A 79 -1.51 3.36 6.99
N TRP A 80 -2.71 2.87 6.76
CA TRP A 80 -3.84 3.66 6.26
C TRP A 80 -4.29 4.74 7.24
N ILE A 81 -4.30 4.46 8.55
CA ILE A 81 -4.63 5.46 9.58
C ILE A 81 -3.68 6.66 9.47
N PHE A 82 -2.38 6.41 9.45
CA PHE A 82 -1.39 7.49 9.33
C PHE A 82 -1.43 8.17 7.97
N TYR A 83 -1.61 7.42 6.89
CA TYR A 83 -1.71 7.96 5.54
C TYR A 83 -2.90 8.93 5.40
N TYR A 84 -4.08 8.55 5.91
CA TYR A 84 -5.28 9.37 5.84
C TYR A 84 -5.15 10.65 6.67
N LYS A 85 -4.53 10.59 7.84
CA LYS A 85 -4.19 11.78 8.63
C LYS A 85 -3.24 12.68 7.86
N ALA A 86 -2.21 12.12 7.26
CA ALA A 86 -1.23 12.87 6.50
C ALA A 86 -1.84 13.58 5.27
N ILE A 87 -2.68 12.90 4.47
CA ILE A 87 -3.32 13.54 3.31
C ILE A 87 -4.41 14.53 3.71
N LYS A 88 -5.01 14.39 4.88
CA LYS A 88 -5.97 15.38 5.41
C LYS A 88 -5.29 16.72 5.68
N GLU A 89 -4.12 16.70 6.28
CA GLU A 89 -3.35 17.88 6.69
C GLU A 89 -2.40 18.39 5.59
N GLY A 90 -1.80 17.46 4.83
CA GLY A 90 -0.77 17.77 3.84
C GLY A 90 -1.26 17.80 2.39
N GLN A 91 -0.31 18.14 1.51
CA GLN A 91 -0.52 18.05 0.06
C GLN A 91 -0.44 16.57 -0.36
N VAL A 92 -1.43 16.10 -1.12
CA VAL A 92 -1.54 14.69 -1.55
C VAL A 92 -0.29 14.23 -2.28
N ALA A 93 0.26 15.04 -3.18
CA ALA A 93 1.45 14.69 -3.95
C ALA A 93 2.67 14.44 -3.05
N THR A 94 2.90 15.32 -2.08
CA THR A 94 4.01 15.19 -1.12
C THR A 94 3.85 13.95 -0.24
N VAL A 95 2.66 13.75 0.32
CA VAL A 95 2.36 12.59 1.17
C VAL A 95 2.49 11.29 0.38
N ALA A 96 1.93 11.22 -0.82
CA ALA A 96 2.02 10.05 -1.68
C ALA A 96 3.47 9.71 -2.08
N LEU A 97 4.32 10.72 -2.26
CA LEU A 97 5.74 10.50 -2.52
C LEU A 97 6.48 9.97 -1.29
N ILE A 98 6.24 10.54 -0.11
CA ILE A 98 6.83 10.06 1.16
C ILE A 98 6.41 8.60 1.40
N ASP A 99 5.16 8.25 1.15
CA ASP A 99 4.63 6.88 1.26
C ASP A 99 5.41 5.89 0.37
N LYS A 100 5.91 6.33 -0.79
CA LYS A 100 6.76 5.49 -1.65
C LYS A 100 8.12 5.13 -1.03
N GLY A 101 8.54 5.77 0.04
CA GLY A 101 9.67 5.32 0.87
C GLY A 101 9.47 3.92 1.44
N SER A 102 8.23 3.46 1.58
CA SER A 102 7.88 2.09 1.96
C SER A 102 8.51 1.02 1.07
N VAL A 103 8.80 1.33 -0.19
CA VAL A 103 9.49 0.43 -1.14
C VAL A 103 10.89 0.05 -0.61
N VAL A 104 11.61 1.00 -0.02
CA VAL A 104 12.95 0.74 0.55
C VAL A 104 12.85 -0.15 1.78
N VAL A 105 11.86 0.10 2.64
CA VAL A 105 11.58 -0.75 3.80
C VAL A 105 11.22 -2.17 3.35
N ALA A 106 10.34 -2.31 2.35
CA ALA A 106 9.97 -3.60 1.79
C ALA A 106 11.17 -4.35 1.19
N MET A 107 12.05 -3.66 0.47
CA MET A 107 13.26 -4.25 -0.11
C MET A 107 14.22 -4.77 0.98
N ILE A 108 14.42 -4.02 2.06
CA ILE A 108 15.26 -4.44 3.19
C ILE A 108 14.65 -5.66 3.89
N LEU A 109 13.33 -5.64 4.15
CA LEU A 109 12.64 -6.76 4.79
C LEU A 109 12.62 -8.01 3.90
N ALA A 110 12.43 -7.86 2.60
CA ALA A 110 12.50 -8.97 1.66
C ALA A 110 13.90 -9.62 1.65
N TRP A 111 14.95 -8.82 1.69
CA TRP A 111 16.32 -9.33 1.80
C TRP A 111 16.55 -10.09 3.11
N ILE A 112 16.12 -9.52 4.25
CA ILE A 112 16.36 -10.11 5.58
C ILE A 112 15.48 -11.35 5.82
N LEU A 113 14.17 -11.25 5.54
CA LEU A 113 13.18 -12.26 5.92
C LEU A 113 12.96 -13.31 4.84
N LEU A 114 12.93 -12.90 3.57
CA LEU A 114 12.70 -13.79 2.43
C LEU A 114 13.98 -14.24 1.75
N ARG A 115 15.14 -13.65 2.16
CA ARG A 115 16.47 -13.92 1.56
C ARG A 115 16.51 -13.63 0.06
N GLU A 116 15.72 -12.66 -0.40
CA GLU A 116 15.74 -12.21 -1.79
C GLU A 116 17.04 -11.45 -2.08
N ALA A 117 17.66 -11.74 -3.23
CA ALA A 117 18.89 -11.07 -3.62
C ALA A 117 18.61 -9.63 -4.09
N ILE A 118 19.26 -8.65 -3.47
CA ILE A 118 19.21 -7.26 -3.94
C ILE A 118 20.13 -7.13 -5.16
N THR A 119 19.54 -6.89 -6.31
CA THR A 119 20.32 -6.63 -7.53
C THR A 119 20.87 -5.19 -7.54
N PRO A 120 21.98 -4.93 -8.23
CA PRO A 120 22.50 -3.56 -8.38
C PRO A 120 21.47 -2.56 -8.95
N ARG A 121 20.62 -3.03 -9.86
CA ARG A 121 19.52 -2.22 -10.41
C ARG A 121 18.50 -1.82 -9.35
N MET A 122 18.13 -2.73 -8.44
CA MET A 122 17.22 -2.44 -7.32
C MET A 122 17.87 -1.44 -6.36
N ALA A 123 19.15 -1.60 -6.04
CA ALA A 123 19.87 -0.68 -5.17
C ALA A 123 19.92 0.74 -5.75
N ILE A 124 20.23 0.88 -7.04
CA ILE A 124 20.21 2.18 -7.74
C ILE A 124 18.81 2.79 -7.71
N GLY A 125 17.77 2.02 -8.04
CA GLY A 125 16.39 2.50 -8.00
C GLY A 125 15.96 2.97 -6.61
N ALA A 126 16.28 2.22 -5.57
CA ALA A 126 16.00 2.60 -4.18
C ALA A 126 16.74 3.88 -3.78
N THR A 127 18.01 4.03 -4.16
CA THR A 127 18.80 5.24 -3.88
C THR A 127 18.20 6.47 -4.56
N LEU A 128 17.73 6.35 -5.80
CA LEU A 128 17.05 7.43 -6.50
C LEU A 128 15.75 7.84 -5.81
N ILE A 129 14.95 6.87 -5.34
CA ILE A 129 13.72 7.13 -4.59
C ILE A 129 14.04 7.89 -3.30
N VAL A 130 15.00 7.42 -2.50
CA VAL A 130 15.40 8.08 -1.25
C VAL A 130 15.94 9.48 -1.51
N SER A 131 16.78 9.66 -2.54
CA SER A 131 17.32 10.97 -2.91
C SER A 131 16.19 11.95 -3.29
N GLY A 132 15.20 11.49 -4.07
CA GLY A 132 14.02 12.29 -4.42
C GLY A 132 13.20 12.68 -3.20
N LEU A 133 13.01 11.78 -2.25
CA LEU A 133 12.33 12.06 -0.98
C LEU A 133 13.06 13.12 -0.16
N LEU A 134 14.39 13.02 -0.06
CA LEU A 134 15.20 13.99 0.70
C LEU A 134 15.15 15.39 0.09
N VAL A 135 15.11 15.50 -1.24
CA VAL A 135 14.95 16.79 -1.93
C VAL A 135 13.60 17.43 -1.61
N MET A 136 12.53 16.62 -1.53
CA MET A 136 11.17 17.14 -1.27
C MET A 136 10.93 17.53 0.20
N VAL A 137 11.54 16.82 1.14
CA VAL A 137 11.38 17.10 2.59
C VAL A 137 12.22 18.32 3.01
N ARG A 138 13.29 18.64 2.30
CA ARG A 138 14.05 19.89 2.53
C ARG A 138 13.19 21.08 2.06
N ARG A 139 12.67 21.82 3.02
CA ARG A 139 12.14 23.18 2.84
C ARG A 139 13.28 24.20 2.84
#